data_5ecad7c67efde2ddb03fc40cccd681c7
#
_entry.id   5ecad7c67efde2ddb03fc40cccd681c7
#
_cell.length_a   1.000
_cell.length_b   1.000
_cell.length_c   1.000
_cell.angle_alpha   90.00
_cell.angle_beta   90.00
_cell.angle_gamma   90.00
#
_symmetry.space_group_name_H-M   'P 1'
#
loop_
_entity.id
_entity.type
_entity.pdbx_description
1 polymer ?
#
loop_
_entity_poly.entity_id
_entity_poly.type
_entity_poly.pdbx_seq_one_letter_code
_entity_poly.pdbx_strand_id
1 'polypeptide(L)'
;MTQQIRQQPSPVTNSNLYPRLRKHFVMLLTYAILTIIAALFVIPFMWLVITSLKPLNQVFTDPPRWIPDPILWQNYVEALTSPAFPFLRLLRNTLFYAGVSTVGIVLSSALVAYGFARLEFSGRDVLFGITLATMMLPGIVTLIPTYVLFRWFGWVGTYAPLMVPHFLGGAFNIFLLRQFMLTIPWELSDAARVDGAGELIIFWRIMLPLIKPALLVVAVFHFMFAWNDFLGPLIYLDEATEYPLVLGLYAFQTRFGIQWHLLMAATLSVTFPLIVLFFVAQRYFIEGVTLSGLKG
;
A
#
# COMPACT_ATOMS: atom_id res chain seq x y z
N MET A 1 41.32 18.93 72.33
CA MET A 1 41.06 19.99 71.32
C MET A 1 40.70 19.31 70.05
N THR A 2 39.41 19.17 69.84
CA THR A 2 38.86 18.50 68.66
C THR A 2 38.16 19.57 67.81
N GLN A 3 38.75 19.89 66.64
CA GLN A 3 38.17 20.85 65.69
C GLN A 3 37.04 20.19 64.92
N GLN A 4 35.81 20.66 65.09
CA GLN A 4 34.66 20.36 64.25
C GLN A 4 34.79 21.13 62.92
N ILE A 5 35.03 20.42 61.84
CA ILE A 5 34.96 20.95 60.48
C ILE A 5 33.50 21.13 60.10
N ARG A 6 33.05 22.39 60.03
CA ARG A 6 31.74 22.79 59.49
C ARG A 6 31.72 22.47 57.98
N GLN A 7 30.98 21.47 57.57
CA GLN A 7 30.65 21.28 56.16
C GLN A 7 29.65 22.37 55.73
N GLN A 8 30.08 23.24 54.83
CA GLN A 8 29.20 24.17 54.15
C GLN A 8 28.30 23.40 53.18
N PRO A 9 26.99 23.70 53.12
CA PRO A 9 26.12 23.10 52.12
C PRO A 9 26.52 23.59 50.72
N SER A 10 26.82 22.68 49.82
CA SER A 10 27.07 22.96 48.42
C SER A 10 25.86 23.64 47.75
N PRO A 11 26.08 24.69 46.94
CA PRO A 11 24.96 25.32 46.23
C PRO A 11 24.29 24.31 45.31
N VAL A 12 23.00 24.11 45.50
CA VAL A 12 22.14 23.32 44.59
C VAL A 12 22.11 24.08 43.25
N THR A 13 23.03 23.75 42.37
CA THR A 13 23.05 24.27 41.01
C THR A 13 21.81 23.71 40.26
N ASN A 14 20.93 24.61 39.85
CA ASN A 14 19.78 24.37 39.01
C ASN A 14 20.15 23.92 37.58
N SER A 15 21.11 23.01 37.44
CA SER A 15 21.70 22.57 36.16
C SER A 15 20.74 21.70 35.32
N ASN A 16 19.57 21.30 35.86
CA ASN A 16 18.63 20.40 35.20
C ASN A 16 17.43 21.11 34.52
N LEU A 17 17.30 22.42 34.66
CA LEU A 17 16.16 23.17 34.04
C LEU A 17 16.39 23.44 32.55
N TYR A 18 17.55 23.84 32.13
CA TYR A 18 17.88 24.13 30.73
C TYR A 18 17.70 22.95 29.77
N PRO A 19 18.18 21.74 30.06
CA PRO A 19 17.97 20.60 29.18
C PRO A 19 16.49 20.17 29.08
N ARG A 20 15.70 20.34 30.16
CA ARG A 20 14.25 20.05 30.15
C ARG A 20 13.49 21.06 29.30
N LEU A 21 13.76 22.36 29.48
CA LEU A 21 13.14 23.43 28.67
C LEU A 21 13.48 23.28 27.19
N ARG A 22 14.72 22.98 26.83
CA ARG A 22 15.15 22.68 25.46
C ARG A 22 14.43 21.49 24.88
N LYS A 23 14.26 20.40 25.65
CA LYS A 23 13.53 19.20 25.21
C LYS A 23 12.06 19.53 24.93
N HIS A 24 11.39 20.26 25.79
CA HIS A 24 10.00 20.67 25.57
C HIS A 24 9.85 21.62 24.38
N PHE A 25 10.76 22.55 24.20
CA PHE A 25 10.76 23.47 23.05
C PHE A 25 10.95 22.70 21.73
N VAL A 26 11.95 21.80 21.66
CA VAL A 26 12.16 20.97 20.46
C VAL A 26 10.95 20.10 20.18
N MET A 27 10.34 19.49 21.19
CA MET A 27 9.15 18.67 21.05
C MET A 27 7.96 19.50 20.52
N LEU A 28 7.73 20.70 21.08
CA LEU A 28 6.66 21.60 20.65
C LEU A 28 6.88 22.06 19.20
N LEU A 29 8.10 22.42 18.83
CA LEU A 29 8.45 22.78 17.45
C LEU A 29 8.22 21.60 16.49
N THR A 30 8.64 20.39 16.88
CA THR A 30 8.43 19.17 16.09
C THR A 30 6.93 18.92 15.85
N TYR A 31 6.11 18.98 16.92
CA TYR A 31 4.67 18.80 16.78
C TYR A 31 4.02 19.92 15.95
N ALA A 32 4.46 21.16 16.09
CA ALA A 32 3.97 22.28 15.28
C ALA A 32 4.26 22.05 13.78
N ILE A 33 5.49 21.66 13.45
CA ILE A 33 5.88 21.34 12.06
C ILE A 33 5.07 20.17 11.54
N LEU A 34 4.93 19.09 12.29
CA LEU A 34 4.15 17.91 11.90
C LEU A 34 2.68 18.26 11.69
N THR A 35 2.10 19.10 12.54
CA THR A 35 0.70 19.56 12.41
C THR A 35 0.52 20.41 11.16
N ILE A 36 1.45 21.33 10.86
CA ILE A 36 1.39 22.14 9.64
C ILE A 36 1.46 21.26 8.40
N ILE A 37 2.41 20.30 8.37
CA ILE A 37 2.55 19.36 7.26
C ILE A 37 1.28 18.52 7.11
N ALA A 38 0.74 17.98 8.21
CA ALA A 38 -0.49 17.22 8.18
C ALA A 38 -1.67 18.04 7.65
N ALA A 39 -1.81 19.30 8.09
CA ALA A 39 -2.85 20.22 7.61
C ALA A 39 -2.73 20.45 6.09
N LEU A 40 -1.52 20.67 5.57
CA LEU A 40 -1.28 20.86 4.14
C LEU A 40 -1.73 19.64 3.31
N PHE A 41 -1.48 18.41 3.80
CA PHE A 41 -1.93 17.19 3.12
C PHE A 41 -3.44 16.97 3.24
N VAL A 42 -4.09 17.44 4.29
CA VAL A 42 -5.53 17.29 4.50
C VAL A 42 -6.34 18.28 3.64
N ILE A 43 -5.81 19.45 3.31
CA ILE A 43 -6.53 20.49 2.53
C ILE A 43 -7.08 19.96 1.19
N PRO A 44 -6.31 19.29 0.32
CA PRO A 44 -6.84 18.74 -0.94
C PRO A 44 -7.95 17.71 -0.72
N PHE A 45 -7.81 16.88 0.32
CA PHE A 45 -8.84 15.90 0.68
C PHE A 45 -10.11 16.59 1.19
N MET A 46 -9.99 17.60 2.03
CA MET A 46 -11.13 18.41 2.48
C MET A 46 -11.83 19.07 1.30
N TRP A 47 -11.07 19.61 0.33
CA TRP A 47 -11.64 20.20 -0.87
C TRP A 47 -12.44 19.19 -1.68
N LEU A 48 -11.95 17.96 -1.82
CA LEU A 48 -12.65 16.85 -2.48
C LEU A 48 -13.98 16.54 -1.77
N VAL A 49 -13.96 16.41 -0.43
CA VAL A 49 -15.17 16.18 0.39
C VAL A 49 -16.17 17.32 0.25
N ILE A 50 -15.70 18.55 0.38
CA ILE A 50 -16.57 19.75 0.29
C ILE A 50 -17.18 19.85 -1.11
N THR A 51 -16.38 19.65 -2.16
CA THR A 51 -16.86 19.74 -3.55
C THR A 51 -17.84 18.63 -3.90
N SER A 52 -17.71 17.43 -3.33
CA SER A 52 -18.67 16.34 -3.51
C SER A 52 -20.06 16.65 -2.98
N LEU A 53 -20.19 17.64 -2.07
CA LEU A 53 -21.44 18.05 -1.43
C LEU A 53 -22.01 19.36 -2.00
N LYS A 54 -21.32 19.98 -2.98
CA LYS A 54 -21.78 21.24 -3.59
C LYS A 54 -22.80 21.01 -4.72
N PRO A 55 -23.71 21.95 -4.95
CA PRO A 55 -24.39 22.06 -6.24
C PRO A 55 -23.39 22.50 -7.33
N LEU A 56 -23.64 22.12 -8.58
CA LEU A 56 -22.73 22.36 -9.70
C LEU A 56 -22.32 23.83 -9.85
N ASN A 57 -23.25 24.76 -9.64
CA ASN A 57 -23.03 26.20 -9.76
C ASN A 57 -22.11 26.81 -8.67
N GLN A 58 -21.79 26.03 -7.61
CA GLN A 58 -20.88 26.47 -6.55
C GLN A 58 -19.47 25.87 -6.64
N VAL A 59 -19.24 25.01 -7.63
CA VAL A 59 -17.93 24.32 -7.75
C VAL A 59 -16.82 25.29 -8.12
N PHE A 60 -17.09 26.21 -9.07
CA PHE A 60 -16.14 27.18 -9.61
C PHE A 60 -16.56 28.62 -9.33
N THR A 61 -16.93 28.94 -8.10
CA THR A 61 -17.19 30.33 -7.70
C THR A 61 -15.91 31.08 -7.33
N ASP A 62 -15.85 32.35 -7.64
CA ASP A 62 -14.81 33.27 -7.18
C ASP A 62 -15.43 34.34 -6.30
N PRO A 63 -15.07 34.44 -5.02
CA PRO A 63 -14.14 33.59 -4.27
C PRO A 63 -14.67 32.17 -4.03
N PRO A 64 -13.75 31.17 -3.82
CA PRO A 64 -14.16 29.80 -3.57
C PRO A 64 -15.03 29.63 -2.33
N ARG A 65 -16.15 28.97 -2.45
CA ARG A 65 -17.01 28.64 -1.30
C ARG A 65 -16.51 27.38 -0.59
N TRP A 66 -16.19 27.51 0.69
CA TRP A 66 -15.74 26.39 1.52
C TRP A 66 -16.91 25.62 2.17
N ILE A 67 -18.04 26.27 2.38
CA ILE A 67 -19.23 25.64 2.96
C ILE A 67 -20.29 25.54 1.86
N PRO A 68 -20.73 24.30 1.49
CA PRO A 68 -21.80 24.11 0.52
C PRO A 68 -23.14 24.65 1.03
N ASP A 69 -23.90 25.33 0.16
CA ASP A 69 -25.23 25.83 0.49
C ASP A 69 -26.16 25.68 -0.75
N PRO A 70 -27.10 24.71 -0.76
CA PRO A 70 -27.32 23.66 0.24
C PRO A 70 -26.28 22.55 0.21
N ILE A 71 -26.20 21.75 1.28
CA ILE A 71 -25.40 20.51 1.32
C ILE A 71 -26.19 19.44 0.57
N LEU A 72 -25.65 18.93 -0.53
CA LEU A 72 -26.30 17.95 -1.41
C LEU A 72 -25.74 16.53 -1.24
N TRP A 73 -26.27 15.79 -0.29
CA TRP A 73 -25.98 14.34 -0.17
C TRP A 73 -26.48 13.53 -1.37
N GLN A 74 -27.45 14.09 -2.11
CA GLN A 74 -28.00 13.49 -3.32
C GLN A 74 -26.93 13.25 -4.40
N ASN A 75 -25.85 14.02 -4.42
CA ASN A 75 -24.73 13.83 -5.34
C ASN A 75 -24.12 12.43 -5.27
N TYR A 76 -24.06 11.82 -4.07
CA TYR A 76 -23.58 10.44 -3.91
C TYR A 76 -24.54 9.42 -4.51
N VAL A 77 -25.84 9.60 -4.26
CA VAL A 77 -26.84 8.70 -4.83
C VAL A 77 -26.80 8.79 -6.36
N GLU A 78 -26.79 10.00 -6.91
CA GLU A 78 -26.76 10.24 -8.34
C GLU A 78 -25.47 9.69 -8.98
N ALA A 79 -24.31 9.94 -8.39
CA ALA A 79 -23.03 9.42 -8.88
C ALA A 79 -22.99 7.90 -8.88
N LEU A 80 -23.38 7.25 -7.77
CA LEU A 80 -23.24 5.81 -7.59
C LEU A 80 -24.33 4.98 -8.30
N THR A 81 -25.48 5.59 -8.64
CA THR A 81 -26.57 4.96 -9.40
C THR A 81 -26.56 5.32 -10.87
N SER A 82 -25.65 6.20 -11.30
CA SER A 82 -25.53 6.62 -12.70
C SER A 82 -25.28 5.41 -13.62
N PRO A 83 -26.02 5.26 -14.72
CA PRO A 83 -25.73 4.25 -15.74
C PRO A 83 -24.32 4.40 -16.35
N ALA A 84 -23.75 5.61 -16.29
CA ALA A 84 -22.40 5.90 -16.75
C ALA A 84 -21.30 5.43 -15.79
N PHE A 85 -21.65 5.27 -14.51
CA PHE A 85 -20.74 4.81 -13.46
C PHE A 85 -21.44 3.70 -12.64
N PRO A 86 -21.60 2.49 -13.18
CA PRO A 86 -22.27 1.37 -12.51
C PRO A 86 -21.40 0.85 -11.36
N PHE A 87 -21.36 1.61 -10.25
CA PHE A 87 -20.42 1.48 -9.14
C PHE A 87 -20.25 0.04 -8.64
N LEU A 88 -21.35 -0.68 -8.40
CA LEU A 88 -21.27 -2.05 -7.86
C LEU A 88 -20.60 -3.03 -8.82
N ARG A 89 -20.79 -2.86 -10.13
CA ARG A 89 -20.11 -3.67 -11.14
C ARG A 89 -18.62 -3.37 -11.15
N LEU A 90 -18.25 -2.08 -11.22
CA LEU A 90 -16.87 -1.63 -11.21
C LEU A 90 -16.14 -2.05 -9.92
N LEU A 91 -16.81 -1.97 -8.78
CA LEU A 91 -16.30 -2.43 -7.49
C LEU A 91 -16.05 -3.94 -7.50
N ARG A 92 -17.00 -4.74 -7.96
CA ARG A 92 -16.83 -6.19 -8.09
C ARG A 92 -15.64 -6.53 -8.98
N ASN A 93 -15.50 -5.86 -10.11
CA ASN A 93 -14.41 -6.05 -11.05
C ASN A 93 -13.06 -5.71 -10.41
N THR A 94 -12.99 -4.58 -9.69
CA THR A 94 -11.78 -4.20 -8.95
C THR A 94 -11.41 -5.20 -7.85
N LEU A 95 -12.39 -5.63 -7.06
CA LEU A 95 -12.16 -6.62 -5.99
C LEU A 95 -11.70 -7.96 -6.56
N PHE A 96 -12.28 -8.39 -7.69
CA PHE A 96 -11.88 -9.60 -8.38
C PHE A 96 -10.44 -9.48 -8.88
N TYR A 97 -10.12 -8.44 -9.64
CA TYR A 97 -8.79 -8.20 -10.17
C TYR A 97 -7.75 -8.07 -9.04
N ALA A 98 -7.97 -7.11 -8.13
CA ALA A 98 -7.03 -6.84 -7.04
C ALA A 98 -6.90 -8.03 -6.08
N GLY A 99 -7.99 -8.73 -5.78
CA GLY A 99 -7.97 -9.89 -4.91
C GLY A 99 -7.20 -11.07 -5.50
N VAL A 100 -7.53 -11.46 -6.73
CA VAL A 100 -6.88 -12.60 -7.40
C VAL A 100 -5.39 -12.34 -7.63
N SER A 101 -5.03 -11.15 -8.14
CA SER A 101 -3.63 -10.79 -8.37
C SER A 101 -2.83 -10.71 -7.06
N THR A 102 -3.45 -10.22 -5.97
CA THR A 102 -2.81 -10.19 -4.64
C THR A 102 -2.54 -11.59 -4.10
N VAL A 103 -3.50 -12.50 -4.19
CA VAL A 103 -3.28 -13.90 -3.79
C VAL A 103 -2.16 -14.52 -4.62
N GLY A 104 -2.19 -14.31 -5.94
CA GLY A 104 -1.16 -14.80 -6.86
C GLY A 104 0.24 -14.35 -6.46
N ILE A 105 0.44 -13.04 -6.32
CA ILE A 105 1.76 -12.46 -6.02
C ILE A 105 2.28 -12.84 -4.63
N VAL A 106 1.40 -12.90 -3.62
CA VAL A 106 1.80 -13.24 -2.25
C VAL A 106 2.28 -14.69 -2.18
N LEU A 107 1.49 -15.63 -2.72
CA LEU A 107 1.82 -17.05 -2.65
C LEU A 107 3.05 -17.39 -3.48
N SER A 108 3.10 -16.93 -4.73
CA SER A 108 4.22 -17.19 -5.62
C SER A 108 5.52 -16.57 -5.12
N SER A 109 5.47 -15.29 -4.68
CA SER A 109 6.67 -14.63 -4.15
C SER A 109 7.14 -15.26 -2.84
N ALA A 110 6.22 -15.70 -1.96
CA ALA A 110 6.59 -16.40 -0.73
C ALA A 110 7.28 -17.73 -1.01
N LEU A 111 6.75 -18.52 -1.96
CA LEU A 111 7.32 -19.79 -2.33
C LEU A 111 8.73 -19.64 -2.92
N VAL A 112 8.90 -18.70 -3.86
CA VAL A 112 10.20 -18.40 -4.48
C VAL A 112 11.19 -17.84 -3.45
N ALA A 113 10.73 -16.93 -2.57
CA ALA A 113 11.53 -16.38 -1.48
C ALA A 113 12.01 -17.48 -0.52
N TYR A 114 11.16 -18.46 -0.21
CA TYR A 114 11.54 -19.62 0.59
C TYR A 114 12.66 -20.43 -0.06
N GLY A 115 12.54 -20.71 -1.37
CA GLY A 115 13.60 -21.38 -2.12
C GLY A 115 14.93 -20.64 -2.02
N PHE A 116 14.95 -19.32 -2.20
CA PHE A 116 16.18 -18.52 -2.11
C PHE A 116 16.67 -18.31 -0.67
N ALA A 117 15.82 -18.42 0.34
CA ALA A 117 16.19 -18.18 1.74
C ALA A 117 16.64 -19.46 2.46
N ARG A 118 16.06 -20.63 2.15
CA ARG A 118 16.12 -21.84 2.98
C ARG A 118 16.63 -23.08 2.26
N LEU A 119 16.58 -23.07 0.91
CA LEU A 119 17.09 -24.21 0.16
C LEU A 119 18.50 -23.94 -0.36
N GLU A 120 19.33 -24.97 -0.33
CA GLU A 120 20.66 -24.96 -0.93
C GLU A 120 20.63 -25.68 -2.27
N PHE A 121 20.92 -24.94 -3.34
CA PHE A 121 21.02 -25.46 -4.68
C PHE A 121 22.06 -24.72 -5.51
N SER A 122 22.63 -25.41 -6.51
CA SER A 122 23.63 -24.81 -7.39
C SER A 122 23.01 -23.66 -8.21
N GLY A 123 23.69 -22.51 -8.23
CA GLY A 123 23.23 -21.31 -8.96
C GLY A 123 22.24 -20.42 -8.20
N ARG A 124 21.90 -20.73 -6.94
CA ARG A 124 20.94 -19.95 -6.13
C ARG A 124 21.21 -18.44 -6.15
N ASP A 125 22.44 -18.05 -5.86
CA ASP A 125 22.81 -16.64 -5.71
C ASP A 125 22.87 -15.94 -7.07
N VAL A 126 23.22 -16.63 -8.14
CA VAL A 126 23.15 -16.11 -9.52
C VAL A 126 21.70 -15.88 -9.94
N LEU A 127 20.81 -16.84 -9.73
CA LEU A 127 19.39 -16.71 -10.04
C LEU A 127 18.73 -15.61 -9.21
N PHE A 128 19.09 -15.49 -7.94
CA PHE A 128 18.63 -14.38 -7.11
C PHE A 128 19.14 -13.04 -7.62
N GLY A 129 20.42 -12.94 -8.02
CA GLY A 129 21.00 -11.76 -8.65
C GLY A 129 20.28 -11.38 -9.95
N ILE A 130 19.94 -12.34 -10.81
CA ILE A 130 19.13 -12.10 -12.02
C ILE A 130 17.74 -11.60 -11.65
N THR A 131 17.08 -12.19 -10.64
CA THR A 131 15.78 -11.72 -10.14
C THR A 131 15.85 -10.26 -9.72
N LEU A 132 16.89 -9.85 -8.98
CA LEU A 132 17.07 -8.45 -8.59
C LEU A 132 17.35 -7.54 -9.80
N ALA A 133 18.12 -8.01 -10.78
CA ALA A 133 18.43 -7.26 -11.99
C ALA A 133 17.15 -6.92 -12.79
N THR A 134 16.11 -7.76 -12.74
CA THR A 134 14.83 -7.46 -13.41
C THR A 134 14.15 -6.20 -12.84
N MET A 135 14.39 -5.84 -11.57
CA MET A 135 13.85 -4.61 -10.98
C MET A 135 14.44 -3.33 -11.58
N MET A 136 15.61 -3.42 -12.22
CA MET A 136 16.26 -2.28 -12.87
C MET A 136 15.61 -1.94 -14.23
N LEU A 137 14.81 -2.87 -14.78
CA LEU A 137 14.12 -2.63 -16.04
C LEU A 137 12.86 -1.80 -15.80
N PRO A 138 12.78 -0.56 -16.36
CA PRO A 138 11.56 0.23 -16.25
C PRO A 138 10.37 -0.48 -16.93
N GLY A 139 9.24 -0.58 -16.24
CA GLY A 139 8.05 -1.25 -16.77
C GLY A 139 7.55 -0.69 -18.10
N ILE A 140 7.76 0.62 -18.35
CA ILE A 140 7.36 1.25 -19.61
C ILE A 140 8.16 0.70 -20.83
N VAL A 141 9.39 0.27 -20.63
CA VAL A 141 10.22 -0.31 -21.71
C VAL A 141 9.70 -1.70 -22.10
N THR A 142 9.20 -2.46 -21.15
CA THR A 142 8.65 -3.81 -21.38
C THR A 142 7.21 -3.81 -21.84
N LEU A 143 6.51 -2.67 -21.80
CA LEU A 143 5.07 -2.57 -22.07
C LEU A 143 4.70 -3.09 -23.48
N ILE A 144 5.39 -2.59 -24.53
CA ILE A 144 5.09 -2.96 -25.92
C ILE A 144 5.42 -4.44 -26.18
N PRO A 145 6.62 -4.97 -25.83
CA PRO A 145 6.90 -6.40 -25.98
C PRO A 145 5.90 -7.29 -25.21
N THR A 146 5.52 -6.91 -24.01
CA THR A 146 4.57 -7.67 -23.20
C THR A 146 3.16 -7.65 -23.80
N TYR A 147 2.73 -6.49 -24.35
CA TYR A 147 1.45 -6.40 -25.07
C TYR A 147 1.41 -7.33 -26.28
N VAL A 148 2.47 -7.34 -27.09
CA VAL A 148 2.57 -8.22 -28.27
C VAL A 148 2.50 -9.68 -27.86
N LEU A 149 3.21 -10.06 -26.78
CA LEU A 149 3.20 -11.41 -26.24
C LEU A 149 1.77 -11.81 -25.78
N PHE A 150 1.10 -10.97 -24.99
CA PHE A 150 -0.24 -11.26 -24.51
C PHE A 150 -1.30 -11.29 -25.62
N ARG A 151 -1.12 -10.43 -26.64
CA ARG A 151 -1.95 -10.50 -27.86
C ARG A 151 -1.74 -11.83 -28.58
N TRP A 152 -0.51 -12.31 -28.68
CA TRP A 152 -0.22 -13.62 -29.29
C TRP A 152 -0.81 -14.79 -28.49
N PHE A 153 -0.89 -14.69 -27.16
CA PHE A 153 -1.59 -15.65 -26.31
C PHE A 153 -3.13 -15.55 -26.39
N GLY A 154 -3.67 -14.54 -27.07
CA GLY A 154 -5.10 -14.29 -27.10
C GLY A 154 -5.67 -13.79 -25.77
N TRP A 155 -4.83 -13.17 -24.93
CA TRP A 155 -5.23 -12.67 -23.61
C TRP A 155 -5.80 -11.24 -23.63
N VAL A 156 -5.53 -10.45 -24.67
CA VAL A 156 -6.08 -9.09 -24.82
C VAL A 156 -7.60 -9.18 -24.91
N GLY A 157 -8.32 -8.27 -24.27
CA GLY A 157 -9.76 -8.32 -24.07
C GLY A 157 -10.19 -9.16 -22.85
N THR A 158 -9.25 -9.59 -21.99
CA THR A 158 -9.54 -10.36 -20.78
C THR A 158 -8.73 -9.87 -19.58
N TYR A 159 -9.03 -10.40 -18.37
CA TYR A 159 -8.22 -10.14 -17.18
C TYR A 159 -6.92 -10.94 -17.10
N ALA A 160 -6.67 -11.88 -18.01
CA ALA A 160 -5.47 -12.74 -17.95
C ALA A 160 -4.16 -11.94 -17.91
N PRO A 161 -3.92 -10.90 -18.74
CA PRO A 161 -2.72 -10.06 -18.67
C PRO A 161 -2.52 -9.39 -17.31
N LEU A 162 -3.62 -9.03 -16.65
CA LEU A 162 -3.63 -8.29 -15.39
C LEU A 162 -3.45 -9.19 -14.16
N MET A 163 -3.73 -10.48 -14.27
CA MET A 163 -3.72 -11.40 -13.12
C MET A 163 -2.65 -12.48 -13.22
N VAL A 164 -2.52 -13.15 -14.37
CA VAL A 164 -1.65 -14.33 -14.52
C VAL A 164 -0.17 -14.04 -14.24
N PRO A 165 0.44 -12.92 -14.70
CA PRO A 165 1.84 -12.63 -14.41
C PRO A 165 2.16 -12.57 -12.91
N HIS A 166 1.19 -12.17 -12.07
CA HIS A 166 1.38 -12.08 -10.62
C HIS A 166 1.51 -13.45 -9.94
N PHE A 167 1.11 -14.53 -10.60
CA PHE A 167 1.35 -15.91 -10.11
C PHE A 167 2.77 -16.40 -10.38
N LEU A 168 3.59 -15.65 -11.10
CA LEU A 168 5.00 -15.96 -11.35
C LEU A 168 5.96 -15.29 -10.36
N GLY A 169 5.43 -14.52 -9.40
CA GLY A 169 6.20 -13.78 -8.41
C GLY A 169 6.61 -12.39 -8.87
N GLY A 170 6.95 -11.54 -7.92
CA GLY A 170 7.48 -10.19 -8.17
C GLY A 170 8.84 -10.04 -7.52
N ALA A 171 9.83 -9.55 -8.25
CA ALA A 171 11.22 -9.48 -7.77
C ALA A 171 11.36 -8.71 -6.45
N PHE A 172 10.69 -7.57 -6.31
CA PHE A 172 10.67 -6.80 -5.05
C PHE A 172 10.05 -7.60 -3.90
N ASN A 173 8.92 -8.27 -4.13
CA ASN A 173 8.22 -9.05 -3.11
C ASN A 173 9.04 -10.28 -2.70
N ILE A 174 9.69 -10.94 -3.66
CA ILE A 174 10.61 -12.06 -3.41
C ILE A 174 11.78 -11.57 -2.55
N PHE A 175 12.40 -10.45 -2.89
CA PHE A 175 13.48 -9.85 -2.12
C PHE A 175 13.05 -9.55 -0.68
N LEU A 176 11.95 -8.84 -0.50
CA LEU A 176 11.43 -8.44 0.81
C LEU A 176 11.14 -9.67 1.70
N LEU A 177 10.43 -10.65 1.16
CA LEU A 177 10.08 -11.86 1.89
C LEU A 177 11.32 -12.72 2.21
N ARG A 178 12.29 -12.82 1.27
CA ARG A 178 13.56 -13.48 1.53
C ARG A 178 14.33 -12.82 2.65
N GLN A 179 14.47 -11.49 2.66
CA GLN A 179 15.16 -10.79 3.73
C GLN A 179 14.50 -11.06 5.10
N PHE A 180 13.17 -11.09 5.14
CA PHE A 180 12.46 -11.41 6.37
C PHE A 180 12.67 -12.87 6.80
N MET A 181 12.61 -13.82 5.88
CA MET A 181 12.87 -15.25 6.17
C MET A 181 14.28 -15.49 6.69
N LEU A 182 15.29 -14.74 6.22
CA LEU A 182 16.67 -14.86 6.69
C LEU A 182 16.85 -14.42 8.16
N THR A 183 15.94 -13.65 8.73
CA THR A 183 15.98 -13.27 10.16
C THR A 183 15.50 -14.37 11.10
N ILE A 184 14.84 -15.39 10.57
CA ILE A 184 14.31 -16.52 11.36
C ILE A 184 15.43 -17.52 11.61
N PRO A 185 15.62 -18.02 12.85
CA PRO A 185 16.63 -19.01 13.18
C PRO A 185 16.50 -20.29 12.33
N TRP A 186 17.64 -20.84 11.89
CA TRP A 186 17.68 -22.06 11.10
C TRP A 186 17.25 -23.29 11.89
N GLU A 187 17.48 -23.28 13.20
CA GLU A 187 17.18 -24.35 14.13
C GLU A 187 15.71 -24.78 14.09
N LEU A 188 14.80 -23.86 13.76
CA LEU A 188 13.38 -24.18 13.62
C LEU A 188 13.11 -25.10 12.39
N SER A 189 13.81 -24.86 11.29
CA SER A 189 13.70 -25.68 10.09
C SER A 189 14.41 -27.01 10.29
N ASP A 190 15.58 -27.03 10.97
CA ASP A 190 16.37 -28.21 11.21
C ASP A 190 15.68 -29.16 12.19
N ALA A 191 15.08 -28.65 13.26
CA ALA A 191 14.28 -29.45 14.18
C ALA A 191 13.12 -30.15 13.44
N ALA A 192 12.42 -29.42 12.57
CA ALA A 192 11.34 -30.02 11.78
C ALA A 192 11.81 -31.08 10.79
N ARG A 193 13.03 -30.92 10.19
CA ARG A 193 13.62 -31.97 9.34
C ARG A 193 13.98 -33.23 10.11
N VAL A 194 14.49 -33.08 11.35
CA VAL A 194 14.76 -34.19 12.27
C VAL A 194 13.47 -34.93 12.61
N ASP A 195 12.34 -34.19 12.78
CA ASP A 195 11.01 -34.79 12.99
C ASP A 195 10.40 -35.39 11.71
N GLY A 196 11.13 -35.40 10.60
CA GLY A 196 10.69 -35.99 9.33
C GLY A 196 9.81 -35.10 8.45
N ALA A 197 9.71 -33.80 8.74
CA ALA A 197 8.94 -32.85 7.92
C ALA A 197 9.66 -32.56 6.59
N GLY A 198 8.96 -32.75 5.46
CA GLY A 198 9.44 -32.30 4.15
C GLY A 198 9.37 -30.78 3.99
N GLU A 199 10.12 -30.23 3.02
CA GLU A 199 10.27 -28.78 2.79
C GLU A 199 8.93 -28.05 2.60
N LEU A 200 7.95 -28.64 1.92
CA LEU A 200 6.62 -28.05 1.77
C LEU A 200 5.88 -27.95 3.10
N ILE A 201 6.05 -28.92 4.00
CA ILE A 201 5.43 -28.87 5.35
C ILE A 201 6.09 -27.76 6.18
N ILE A 202 7.42 -27.64 6.12
CA ILE A 202 8.19 -26.59 6.77
C ILE A 202 7.74 -25.22 6.26
N PHE A 203 7.60 -25.05 4.94
CA PHE A 203 7.11 -23.83 4.34
C PHE A 203 5.72 -23.45 4.86
N TRP A 204 4.73 -24.37 4.76
CA TRP A 204 3.34 -24.06 5.09
C TRP A 204 3.08 -23.93 6.59
N ARG A 205 3.68 -24.82 7.42
CA ARG A 205 3.36 -24.90 8.85
C ARG A 205 4.28 -24.09 9.75
N ILE A 206 5.49 -23.77 9.30
CA ILE A 206 6.48 -23.05 10.12
C ILE A 206 6.77 -21.70 9.52
N MET A 207 7.24 -21.62 8.26
CA MET A 207 7.72 -20.37 7.70
C MET A 207 6.59 -19.38 7.42
N LEU A 208 5.51 -19.78 6.74
CA LEU A 208 4.40 -18.87 6.44
C LEU A 208 3.77 -18.22 7.69
N PRO A 209 3.48 -18.95 8.78
CA PRO A 209 2.99 -18.33 10.00
C PRO A 209 3.97 -17.31 10.62
N LEU A 210 5.27 -17.59 10.60
CA LEU A 210 6.29 -16.73 11.17
C LEU A 210 6.50 -15.44 10.37
N ILE A 211 6.34 -15.49 9.02
CA ILE A 211 6.47 -14.32 8.15
C ILE A 211 5.14 -13.60 7.88
N LYS A 212 4.07 -13.95 8.57
CA LYS A 212 2.74 -13.37 8.39
C LYS A 212 2.73 -11.83 8.34
N PRO A 213 3.48 -11.09 9.18
CA PRO A 213 3.55 -9.63 9.06
C PRO A 213 4.09 -9.18 7.70
N ALA A 214 5.16 -9.80 7.20
CA ALA A 214 5.73 -9.47 5.90
C ALA A 214 4.81 -9.84 4.73
N LEU A 215 4.08 -10.98 4.82
CA LEU A 215 3.06 -11.34 3.84
C LEU A 215 1.94 -10.31 3.76
N LEU A 216 1.49 -9.79 4.91
CA LEU A 216 0.46 -8.74 4.97
C LEU A 216 0.95 -7.44 4.35
N VAL A 217 2.21 -7.07 4.53
CA VAL A 217 2.81 -5.89 3.87
C VAL A 217 2.77 -6.06 2.36
N VAL A 218 3.23 -7.21 1.84
CA VAL A 218 3.17 -7.52 0.39
C VAL A 218 1.73 -7.49 -0.11
N ALA A 219 0.80 -8.10 0.63
CA ALA A 219 -0.61 -8.15 0.24
C ALA A 219 -1.23 -6.76 0.15
N VAL A 220 -1.00 -5.90 1.15
CA VAL A 220 -1.57 -4.54 1.16
C VAL A 220 -0.97 -3.69 0.05
N PHE A 221 0.35 -3.71 -0.14
CA PHE A 221 0.98 -2.93 -1.20
C PHE A 221 0.52 -3.36 -2.58
N HIS A 222 0.43 -4.67 -2.83
CA HIS A 222 -0.02 -5.15 -4.13
C HIS A 222 -1.52 -4.88 -4.35
N PHE A 223 -2.35 -5.06 -3.32
CA PHE A 223 -3.77 -4.73 -3.40
C PHE A 223 -3.97 -3.24 -3.72
N MET A 224 -3.24 -2.34 -3.05
CA MET A 224 -3.29 -0.90 -3.35
C MET A 224 -2.80 -0.58 -4.77
N PHE A 225 -1.75 -1.27 -5.24
CA PHE A 225 -1.27 -1.14 -6.61
C PHE A 225 -2.35 -1.54 -7.61
N ALA A 226 -2.93 -2.74 -7.47
CA ALA A 226 -3.96 -3.24 -8.37
C ALA A 226 -5.28 -2.44 -8.29
N TRP A 227 -5.63 -1.94 -7.09
CA TRP A 227 -6.79 -1.06 -6.92
C TRP A 227 -6.66 0.24 -7.71
N ASN A 228 -5.47 0.84 -7.73
CA ASN A 228 -5.20 2.10 -8.41
C ASN A 228 -4.71 1.93 -9.85
N ASP A 229 -4.63 0.69 -10.35
CA ASP A 229 -4.16 0.44 -11.70
C ASP A 229 -5.15 1.00 -12.73
N PHE A 230 -4.63 1.94 -13.51
CA PHE A 230 -5.35 2.58 -14.62
C PHE A 230 -4.84 2.08 -15.97
N LEU A 231 -3.51 2.02 -16.11
CA LEU A 231 -2.87 1.80 -17.39
C LEU A 231 -3.05 0.37 -17.89
N GLY A 232 -2.92 -0.61 -16.99
CA GLY A 232 -3.11 -2.01 -17.33
C GLY A 232 -4.52 -2.28 -17.89
N PRO A 233 -5.59 -1.97 -17.13
CA PRO A 233 -6.97 -2.10 -17.60
C PRO A 233 -7.25 -1.32 -18.88
N LEU A 234 -6.70 -0.11 -19.03
CA LEU A 234 -6.88 0.71 -20.24
C LEU A 234 -6.32 0.05 -21.49
N ILE A 235 -5.19 -0.68 -21.35
CA ILE A 235 -4.50 -1.31 -22.49
C ILE A 235 -5.07 -2.69 -22.82
N TYR A 236 -5.53 -3.44 -21.81
CA TYR A 236 -5.86 -4.86 -21.98
C TYR A 236 -7.35 -5.16 -21.99
N LEU A 237 -8.22 -4.25 -21.50
CA LEU A 237 -9.68 -4.49 -21.46
C LEU A 237 -10.39 -3.68 -22.55
N ASP A 238 -11.18 -4.36 -23.35
CA ASP A 238 -11.93 -3.74 -24.45
C ASP A 238 -13.37 -3.38 -24.05
N GLU A 239 -13.98 -4.15 -23.15
CA GLU A 239 -15.40 -4.02 -22.79
C GLU A 239 -15.60 -3.17 -21.52
N ALA A 240 -16.46 -2.15 -21.61
CA ALA A 240 -16.79 -1.29 -20.47
C ALA A 240 -17.44 -2.05 -19.30
N THR A 241 -18.00 -3.22 -19.56
CA THR A 241 -18.56 -4.12 -18.54
C THR A 241 -17.51 -4.74 -17.63
N GLU A 242 -16.25 -4.78 -18.08
CA GLU A 242 -15.12 -5.34 -17.37
C GLU A 242 -14.25 -4.28 -16.66
N TYR A 243 -14.53 -3.00 -16.86
CA TYR A 243 -13.71 -1.95 -16.29
C TYR A 243 -13.67 -2.03 -14.76
N PRO A 244 -12.48 -1.89 -14.14
CA PRO A 244 -12.33 -1.64 -12.72
C PRO A 244 -12.69 -0.18 -12.38
N LEU A 245 -12.80 0.13 -11.08
CA LEU A 245 -13.24 1.43 -10.56
C LEU A 245 -12.49 2.62 -11.15
N VAL A 246 -11.16 2.56 -11.19
CA VAL A 246 -10.33 3.69 -11.64
C VAL A 246 -10.55 3.96 -13.13
N LEU A 247 -10.60 2.93 -13.96
CA LEU A 247 -10.89 3.08 -15.39
C LEU A 247 -12.35 3.51 -15.62
N GLY A 248 -13.29 2.99 -14.83
CA GLY A 248 -14.69 3.41 -14.86
C GLY A 248 -14.87 4.88 -14.47
N LEU A 249 -14.11 5.37 -13.49
CA LEU A 249 -14.10 6.78 -13.08
C LEU A 249 -13.60 7.70 -14.20
N TYR A 250 -12.55 7.31 -14.90
CA TYR A 250 -12.06 8.02 -16.07
C TYR A 250 -13.09 8.06 -17.20
N ALA A 251 -13.74 6.92 -17.49
CA ALA A 251 -14.79 6.84 -18.49
C ALA A 251 -16.03 7.69 -18.11
N PHE A 252 -16.35 7.79 -16.81
CA PHE A 252 -17.40 8.67 -16.31
C PHE A 252 -17.10 10.14 -16.58
N GLN A 253 -15.89 10.59 -16.33
CA GLN A 253 -15.44 11.95 -16.60
C GLN A 253 -15.57 12.33 -18.09
N THR A 254 -15.25 11.42 -19.00
CA THR A 254 -15.20 11.71 -20.43
C THR A 254 -16.56 11.70 -21.12
N ARG A 255 -17.54 10.92 -20.61
CA ARG A 255 -18.85 10.70 -21.27
C ARG A 255 -19.89 11.79 -21.02
N PHE A 256 -19.83 12.51 -19.88
CA PHE A 256 -20.93 13.36 -19.41
C PHE A 256 -20.62 14.85 -19.35
N GLY A 257 -19.48 15.29 -19.94
CA GLY A 257 -18.97 16.60 -19.55
C GLY A 257 -18.60 16.60 -18.06
N ILE A 258 -17.73 17.52 -17.62
CA ILE A 258 -17.19 17.39 -16.28
C ILE A 258 -18.21 17.89 -15.25
N GLN A 259 -19.06 17.01 -14.74
CA GLN A 259 -19.89 17.26 -13.56
C GLN A 259 -19.03 17.04 -12.31
N TRP A 260 -18.24 18.05 -11.96
CA TRP A 260 -17.22 17.95 -10.93
C TRP A 260 -17.74 17.51 -9.56
N HIS A 261 -18.94 17.93 -9.15
CA HIS A 261 -19.54 17.53 -7.88
C HIS A 261 -19.81 16.02 -7.83
N LEU A 262 -20.34 15.43 -8.92
CA LEU A 262 -20.56 13.99 -9.01
C LEU A 262 -19.24 13.21 -9.16
N LEU A 263 -18.29 13.75 -9.91
CA LEU A 263 -16.96 13.15 -10.04
C LEU A 263 -16.26 13.09 -8.68
N MET A 264 -16.33 14.15 -7.87
CA MET A 264 -15.75 14.17 -6.52
C MET A 264 -16.46 13.19 -5.58
N ALA A 265 -17.80 13.07 -5.67
CA ALA A 265 -18.55 12.08 -4.89
C ALA A 265 -18.18 10.64 -5.28
N ALA A 266 -18.07 10.34 -6.59
CA ALA A 266 -17.59 9.05 -7.07
C ALA A 266 -16.15 8.77 -6.62
N THR A 267 -15.24 9.74 -6.78
CA THR A 267 -13.83 9.62 -6.37
C THR A 267 -13.70 9.33 -4.88
N LEU A 268 -14.45 10.02 -4.02
CA LEU A 268 -14.43 9.78 -2.59
C LEU A 268 -14.92 8.36 -2.26
N SER A 269 -15.99 7.91 -2.93
CA SER A 269 -16.53 6.56 -2.77
C SER A 269 -15.53 5.48 -3.21
N VAL A 270 -14.75 5.73 -4.27
CA VAL A 270 -13.67 4.82 -4.74
C VAL A 270 -12.48 4.82 -3.78
N THR A 271 -12.18 5.96 -3.16
CA THR A 271 -11.05 6.11 -2.23
C THR A 271 -11.37 5.54 -0.83
N PHE A 272 -12.62 5.58 -0.41
CA PHE A 272 -13.05 5.18 0.93
C PHE A 272 -12.60 3.75 1.34
N PRO A 273 -12.74 2.70 0.51
CA PRO A 273 -12.26 1.37 0.85
C PRO A 273 -10.75 1.30 1.10
N LEU A 274 -9.94 2.10 0.38
CA LEU A 274 -8.49 2.17 0.61
C LEU A 274 -8.16 2.84 1.94
N ILE A 275 -8.91 3.87 2.32
CA ILE A 275 -8.76 4.54 3.64
C ILE A 275 -9.05 3.52 4.75
N VAL A 276 -10.14 2.76 4.64
CA VAL A 276 -10.49 1.70 5.60
C VAL A 276 -9.38 0.64 5.65
N LEU A 277 -8.92 0.17 4.49
CA LEU A 277 -7.83 -0.80 4.39
C LEU A 277 -6.57 -0.30 5.10
N PHE A 278 -6.20 0.97 4.89
CA PHE A 278 -5.03 1.58 5.53
C PHE A 278 -5.16 1.56 7.06
N PHE A 279 -6.28 2.00 7.62
CA PHE A 279 -6.49 2.01 9.07
C PHE A 279 -6.50 0.60 9.68
N VAL A 280 -6.98 -0.39 8.96
CA VAL A 280 -6.94 -1.80 9.41
C VAL A 280 -5.51 -2.35 9.33
N ALA A 281 -4.77 -2.01 8.27
CA ALA A 281 -3.45 -2.55 7.99
C ALA A 281 -2.30 -1.82 8.73
N GLN A 282 -2.47 -0.56 9.16
CA GLN A 282 -1.40 0.28 9.73
C GLN A 282 -0.63 -0.37 10.88
N ARG A 283 -1.30 -1.16 11.73
CA ARG A 283 -0.65 -1.87 12.85
C ARG A 283 0.43 -2.85 12.39
N TYR A 284 0.24 -3.50 11.25
CA TYR A 284 1.20 -4.46 10.70
C TYR A 284 2.44 -3.79 10.11
N PHE A 285 2.30 -2.54 9.61
CA PHE A 285 3.45 -1.75 9.15
C PHE A 285 4.35 -1.34 10.32
N ILE A 286 3.76 -0.97 11.46
CA ILE A 286 4.53 -0.55 12.65
C ILE A 286 5.32 -1.73 13.22
N GLU A 287 4.69 -2.91 13.31
CA GLU A 287 5.34 -4.14 13.80
C GLU A 287 6.47 -4.60 12.87
N GLY A 288 6.30 -4.51 11.55
CA GLY A 288 7.34 -4.87 10.57
C GLY A 288 8.59 -3.99 10.63
N VAL A 289 8.43 -2.69 10.89
CA VAL A 289 9.55 -1.73 11.00
C VAL A 289 10.30 -1.88 12.32
N THR A 290 9.61 -2.19 13.42
CA THR A 290 10.25 -2.33 14.74
C THR A 290 11.14 -3.56 14.85
N LEU A 291 10.85 -4.64 14.12
CA LEU A 291 11.68 -5.85 14.09
C LEU A 291 13.02 -5.64 13.35
N SER A 292 13.10 -4.68 12.45
CA SER A 292 14.33 -4.31 11.76
C SER A 292 15.20 -3.32 12.57
N GLY A 293 14.62 -2.60 13.54
CA GLY A 293 15.28 -1.56 14.33
C GLY A 293 15.94 -2.03 15.64
N LEU A 294 15.77 -3.30 16.04
CA LEU A 294 16.31 -3.83 17.31
C LEU A 294 17.73 -4.41 17.20
N LYS A 295 18.45 -4.15 16.10
CA LYS A 295 19.88 -4.45 15.96
C LYS A 295 20.68 -3.15 15.82
N GLY A 296 20.69 -2.36 16.89
CA GLY A 296 21.56 -1.21 17.06
C GLY A 296 21.97 -1.10 18.51
#